data_1488a986a78a86be07b172fe4d2ce350
#
_entry.id   1488a986a78a86be07b172fe4d2ce350
#
_cell.length_a   1.000
_cell.length_b   1.000
_cell.length_c   1.000
_cell.angle_alpha   90.00
_cell.angle_beta   90.00
_cell.angle_gamma   90.00
#
_symmetry.space_group_name_H-M   'P 1'
#
loop_
_entity.id
_entity.type
_entity.pdbx_description
1 polymer ?
#
loop_
_entity_poly.entity_id
_entity_poly.type
_entity_poly.pdbx_seq_one_letter_code
_entity_poly.pdbx_strand_id
1 'polypeptide(L)'
;MADRLQFGILAGERSGDILGAGLIRALRHHYPNAEFTGIGGPDMESLGCRSLAPMERLSVMGFVEPLGRLPELLGIKRKLEQHFKAHPPTAFIGIDSPYFNLRVEEVLKRVGIPTIHYVSPSVWAYRKNRIHKIKRAVDLMLTLFPFETAIYEEHGVPVSCVGHPLADQIGFDDNKAQARAKFDFSAEDALVALLPGSRGSEINRLAAPFLGAAVAALQSLPGLRFVIPYSGVESKACIEQALRQSNIFLGEQFQLIENSQLAMSAADFIVMASGTATLEAMLLRKPMLVCYRLAPLTYAIASRIVNVPHMALPNLLAGQRLVPELVQDEVTVTAIRDEILRYFSDPAGFEARLGEFERLHRGLRKDASATAAAAIKDLLNLPS
;
A
#
# COMPACT_ATOMS: atom_id res chain seq x y z
N MET A 1 26.82 -7.66 31.61
CA MET A 1 26.90 -7.12 30.26
C MET A 1 25.51 -7.35 29.68
N ALA A 2 24.77 -6.32 29.31
CA ALA A 2 23.50 -6.54 28.62
C ALA A 2 23.83 -7.23 27.29
N ASP A 3 23.29 -8.45 27.09
CA ASP A 3 23.50 -9.20 25.86
C ASP A 3 23.11 -8.31 24.68
N ARG A 4 24.03 -8.17 23.73
CA ARG A 4 23.84 -7.33 22.53
C ARG A 4 22.75 -7.96 21.68
N LEU A 5 21.57 -7.35 21.65
CA LEU A 5 20.43 -7.88 20.88
C LEU A 5 20.74 -7.86 19.38
N GLN A 6 20.53 -8.98 18.73
CA GLN A 6 20.72 -9.13 17.26
C GLN A 6 19.40 -9.50 16.62
N PHE A 7 18.96 -8.70 15.66
CA PHE A 7 17.75 -8.98 14.91
C PHE A 7 18.08 -9.37 13.46
N GLY A 8 17.51 -10.49 13.03
CA GLY A 8 17.39 -10.79 11.60
C GLY A 8 16.26 -9.99 11.01
N ILE A 9 16.45 -9.28 9.89
CA ILE A 9 15.40 -8.45 9.28
C ILE A 9 15.45 -8.57 7.77
N LEU A 10 14.27 -8.70 7.12
CA LEU A 10 14.20 -8.88 5.67
C LEU A 10 13.04 -8.10 5.05
N ALA A 11 13.38 -7.17 4.17
CA ALA A 11 12.47 -6.48 3.27
C ALA A 11 12.80 -6.85 1.81
N GLY A 12 11.78 -7.09 0.99
CA GLY A 12 11.96 -7.47 -0.42
C GLY A 12 11.65 -6.36 -1.42
N GLU A 13 11.07 -5.25 -0.95
CA GLU A 13 10.61 -4.13 -1.78
C GLU A 13 10.78 -2.80 -1.05
N ARG A 14 10.69 -1.69 -1.80
CA ARG A 14 10.83 -0.34 -1.25
C ARG A 14 9.86 -0.03 -0.10
N SER A 15 8.61 -0.49 -0.20
CA SER A 15 7.61 -0.34 0.88
C SER A 15 8.06 -1.04 2.16
N GLY A 16 8.61 -2.25 2.04
CA GLY A 16 9.16 -3.01 3.16
C GLY A 16 10.39 -2.35 3.76
N ASP A 17 11.25 -1.73 2.95
CA ASP A 17 12.44 -0.98 3.40
C ASP A 17 12.05 0.22 4.29
N ILE A 18 11.04 0.99 3.88
CA ILE A 18 10.51 2.10 4.67
C ILE A 18 9.96 1.62 6.02
N LEU A 19 9.17 0.52 6.02
CA LEU A 19 8.63 -0.09 7.23
C LEU A 19 9.76 -0.59 8.14
N GLY A 20 10.74 -1.27 7.58
CA GLY A 20 11.91 -1.79 8.28
C GLY A 20 12.74 -0.69 8.92
N ALA A 21 12.96 0.40 8.20
CA ALA A 21 13.67 1.56 8.73
C ALA A 21 12.94 2.19 9.94
N GLY A 22 11.61 2.32 9.85
CA GLY A 22 10.78 2.77 10.98
C GLY A 22 10.92 1.86 12.19
N LEU A 23 10.82 0.55 11.98
CA LEU A 23 10.94 -0.46 13.03
C LEU A 23 12.35 -0.48 13.66
N ILE A 24 13.41 -0.35 12.86
CA ILE A 24 14.79 -0.24 13.36
C ILE A 24 14.95 0.96 14.31
N ARG A 25 14.42 2.13 13.91
CA ARG A 25 14.46 3.33 14.78
C ARG A 25 13.72 3.09 16.10
N ALA A 26 12.53 2.51 16.03
CA ALA A 26 11.70 2.22 17.20
C ALA A 26 12.37 1.19 18.15
N LEU A 27 12.93 0.10 17.62
CA LEU A 27 13.66 -0.88 18.42
C LEU A 27 14.93 -0.27 19.04
N ARG A 28 15.66 0.58 18.34
CA ARG A 28 16.84 1.27 18.89
C ARG A 28 16.50 2.32 19.92
N HIS A 29 15.31 2.87 19.91
CA HIS A 29 14.86 3.75 20.99
C HIS A 29 14.87 3.01 22.34
N HIS A 30 14.48 1.74 22.35
CA HIS A 30 14.51 0.88 23.54
C HIS A 30 15.87 0.18 23.75
N TYR A 31 16.52 -0.19 22.66
CA TYR A 31 17.77 -0.99 22.65
C TYR A 31 18.83 -0.32 21.78
N PRO A 32 19.51 0.73 22.25
CA PRO A 32 20.43 1.54 21.45
C PRO A 32 21.55 0.74 20.77
N ASN A 33 21.95 -0.38 21.40
CA ASN A 33 23.03 -1.25 20.91
C ASN A 33 22.52 -2.43 20.06
N ALA A 34 21.23 -2.45 19.67
CA ALA A 34 20.69 -3.51 18.84
C ALA A 34 21.31 -3.48 17.43
N GLU A 35 21.70 -4.65 16.96
CA GLU A 35 22.24 -4.89 15.62
C GLU A 35 21.20 -5.52 14.71
N PHE A 36 21.26 -5.16 13.44
CA PHE A 36 20.32 -5.64 12.42
C PHE A 36 21.10 -6.22 11.25
N THR A 37 20.76 -7.45 10.87
CA THR A 37 21.38 -8.16 9.74
C THR A 37 20.30 -8.87 8.92
N GLY A 38 20.39 -8.83 7.60
CA GLY A 38 19.45 -9.55 6.74
C GLY A 38 19.43 -9.05 5.31
N ILE A 39 18.30 -8.56 4.82
CA ILE A 39 18.21 -7.88 3.54
C ILE A 39 17.34 -6.64 3.74
N GLY A 40 17.89 -5.47 3.43
CA GLY A 40 17.20 -4.19 3.43
C GLY A 40 17.61 -3.37 2.23
N GLY A 41 16.90 -2.27 2.02
CA GLY A 41 17.23 -1.27 1.04
C GLY A 41 17.95 -0.08 1.67
N PRO A 42 18.08 1.03 0.92
CA PRO A 42 18.84 2.21 1.33
C PRO A 42 18.42 2.81 2.67
N ASP A 43 17.10 2.76 3.01
CA ASP A 43 16.62 3.35 4.25
C ASP A 43 17.04 2.53 5.47
N MET A 44 16.95 1.21 5.42
CA MET A 44 17.42 0.33 6.49
C MET A 44 18.94 0.33 6.58
N GLU A 45 19.65 0.33 5.46
CA GLU A 45 21.11 0.37 5.41
C GLU A 45 21.66 1.68 5.99
N SER A 46 21.03 2.82 5.70
CA SER A 46 21.38 4.12 6.30
C SER A 46 21.31 4.12 7.83
N LEU A 47 20.50 3.23 8.39
CA LEU A 47 20.37 2.98 9.83
C LEU A 47 21.28 1.84 10.30
N GLY A 48 22.28 1.42 9.51
CA GLY A 48 23.25 0.40 9.89
C GLY A 48 22.70 -1.04 9.86
N CYS A 49 21.66 -1.32 9.09
CA CYS A 49 21.28 -2.69 8.76
C CYS A 49 22.33 -3.29 7.81
N ARG A 50 22.88 -4.44 8.16
CA ARG A 50 23.86 -5.15 7.33
C ARG A 50 23.14 -6.04 6.34
N SER A 51 23.11 -5.65 5.06
CA SER A 51 22.52 -6.48 4.00
C SER A 51 23.46 -7.62 3.57
N LEU A 52 22.89 -8.82 3.47
CA LEU A 52 23.57 -10.06 3.02
C LEU A 52 23.39 -10.29 1.51
N ALA A 53 22.46 -9.60 0.89
CA ALA A 53 22.21 -9.59 -0.55
C ALA A 53 21.48 -8.28 -0.93
N PRO A 54 21.59 -7.82 -2.18
CA PRO A 54 20.84 -6.65 -2.66
C PRO A 54 19.32 -6.90 -2.62
N MET A 55 18.54 -5.96 -2.08
CA MET A 55 17.08 -6.06 -1.95
C MET A 55 16.39 -6.21 -3.31
N GLU A 56 16.88 -5.53 -4.34
CA GLU A 56 16.34 -5.57 -5.72
C GLU A 56 16.33 -6.99 -6.31
N ARG A 57 17.15 -7.90 -5.77
CA ARG A 57 17.15 -9.30 -6.19
C ARG A 57 15.91 -10.07 -5.72
N LEU A 58 15.24 -9.59 -4.67
CA LEU A 58 13.99 -10.18 -4.17
C LEU A 58 12.75 -9.54 -4.80
N SER A 59 12.87 -8.33 -5.33
CA SER A 59 11.80 -7.62 -6.02
C SER A 59 11.54 -8.27 -7.38
N VAL A 60 10.65 -9.26 -7.41
CA VAL A 60 10.27 -9.98 -8.63
C VAL A 60 8.85 -9.61 -8.97
N MET A 61 8.67 -8.79 -10.02
CA MET A 61 7.36 -8.38 -10.50
C MET A 61 6.80 -9.38 -11.53
N GLY A 62 5.54 -9.82 -11.32
CA GLY A 62 4.78 -10.61 -12.28
C GLY A 62 4.82 -12.14 -12.07
N PHE A 63 4.03 -12.86 -12.89
CA PHE A 63 3.89 -14.32 -12.79
C PHE A 63 4.97 -15.10 -13.55
N VAL A 64 5.62 -14.49 -14.54
CA VAL A 64 6.55 -15.15 -15.45
C VAL A 64 8.02 -14.93 -15.03
N GLU A 65 8.38 -13.73 -14.58
CA GLU A 65 9.74 -13.41 -14.11
C GLU A 65 10.26 -14.28 -12.95
N PRO A 66 9.41 -14.72 -11.98
CA PRO A 66 9.87 -15.59 -10.91
C PRO A 66 10.46 -16.91 -11.38
N LEU A 67 9.98 -17.47 -12.49
CA LEU A 67 10.42 -18.79 -12.97
C LEU A 67 11.88 -18.77 -13.45
N GLY A 68 12.30 -17.72 -14.14
CA GLY A 68 13.69 -17.59 -14.62
C GLY A 68 14.71 -17.31 -13.50
N ARG A 69 14.28 -16.70 -12.40
CA ARG A 69 15.15 -16.32 -11.27
C ARG A 69 15.06 -17.25 -10.06
N LEU A 70 14.27 -18.31 -10.16
CA LEU A 70 14.04 -19.24 -9.06
C LEU A 70 15.36 -19.85 -8.48
N PRO A 71 16.37 -20.24 -9.27
CA PRO A 71 17.64 -20.74 -8.72
C PRO A 71 18.38 -19.69 -7.90
N GLU A 72 18.37 -18.42 -8.34
CA GLU A 72 18.98 -17.27 -7.62
C GLU A 72 18.28 -17.06 -6.28
N LEU A 73 16.93 -16.98 -6.29
CA LEU A 73 16.13 -16.79 -5.08
C LEU A 73 16.32 -17.92 -4.07
N LEU A 74 16.41 -19.16 -4.54
CA LEU A 74 16.73 -20.33 -3.70
C LEU A 74 18.15 -20.26 -3.14
N GLY A 75 19.11 -19.72 -3.92
CA GLY A 75 20.48 -19.47 -3.46
C GLY A 75 20.55 -18.44 -2.34
N ILE A 76 19.84 -17.29 -2.51
CA ILE A 76 19.74 -16.25 -1.48
C ILE A 76 19.08 -16.82 -0.21
N LYS A 77 17.96 -17.53 -0.37
CA LYS A 77 17.26 -18.18 0.75
C LYS A 77 18.20 -19.10 1.54
N ARG A 78 18.93 -20.00 0.87
CA ARG A 78 19.88 -20.90 1.52
C ARG A 78 20.99 -20.17 2.27
N LYS A 79 21.53 -19.10 1.69
CA LYS A 79 22.56 -18.27 2.36
C LYS A 79 22.01 -17.63 3.65
N LEU A 80 20.81 -17.08 3.61
CA LEU A 80 20.15 -16.52 4.79
C LEU A 80 19.91 -17.57 5.89
N GLU A 81 19.36 -18.73 5.52
CA GLU A 81 19.11 -19.83 6.46
C GLU A 81 20.40 -20.36 7.09
N GLN A 82 21.48 -20.51 6.31
CA GLN A 82 22.77 -20.93 6.82
C GLN A 82 23.37 -19.88 7.75
N HIS A 83 23.29 -18.59 7.38
CA HIS A 83 23.80 -17.49 8.19
C HIS A 83 23.10 -17.45 9.55
N PHE A 84 21.77 -17.46 9.59
CA PHE A 84 21.01 -17.35 10.83
C PHE A 84 21.01 -18.64 11.66
N LYS A 85 21.27 -19.80 11.08
CA LYS A 85 21.55 -21.03 11.85
C LYS A 85 22.93 -21.01 12.50
N ALA A 86 23.92 -20.43 11.84
CA ALA A 86 25.28 -20.29 12.37
C ALA A 86 25.39 -19.14 13.39
N HIS A 87 24.61 -18.10 13.21
CA HIS A 87 24.56 -16.89 14.05
C HIS A 87 23.10 -16.57 14.41
N PRO A 88 22.50 -17.32 15.37
CA PRO A 88 21.09 -17.17 15.71
C PRO A 88 20.79 -15.77 16.22
N PRO A 89 19.88 -15.01 15.59
CA PRO A 89 19.44 -13.73 16.11
C PRO A 89 18.47 -13.93 17.29
N THR A 90 18.28 -12.88 18.07
CA THR A 90 17.24 -12.80 19.11
C THR A 90 15.85 -13.06 18.52
N ALA A 91 15.59 -12.53 17.32
CA ALA A 91 14.41 -12.82 16.53
C ALA A 91 14.67 -12.54 15.05
N PHE A 92 13.88 -13.15 14.17
CA PHE A 92 13.85 -12.86 12.75
C PHE A 92 12.53 -12.18 12.36
N ILE A 93 12.63 -11.07 11.61
CA ILE A 93 11.50 -10.21 11.22
C ILE A 93 11.43 -10.17 9.70
N GLY A 94 10.44 -10.85 9.12
CA GLY A 94 10.14 -10.74 7.69
C GLY A 94 9.12 -9.63 7.44
N ILE A 95 9.44 -8.72 6.53
CA ILE A 95 8.57 -7.58 6.20
C ILE A 95 8.02 -7.78 4.81
N ASP A 96 6.68 -7.88 4.69
CA ASP A 96 5.99 -8.14 3.43
C ASP A 96 6.57 -9.34 2.66
N SER A 97 6.52 -9.36 1.33
CA SER A 97 7.09 -10.42 0.48
C SER A 97 6.80 -11.85 0.97
N PRO A 98 5.53 -12.22 1.24
CA PRO A 98 5.18 -13.42 1.99
C PRO A 98 5.56 -14.73 1.30
N TYR A 99 5.76 -14.70 -0.03
CA TYR A 99 6.22 -15.88 -0.78
C TYR A 99 7.66 -16.27 -0.45
N PHE A 100 8.48 -15.29 -0.12
CA PHE A 100 9.87 -15.51 0.27
C PHE A 100 10.00 -15.61 1.79
N ASN A 101 9.52 -14.60 2.52
CA ASN A 101 9.69 -14.49 3.96
C ASN A 101 9.12 -15.68 4.74
N LEU A 102 7.87 -16.08 4.48
CA LEU A 102 7.25 -17.21 5.18
C LEU A 102 8.01 -18.54 5.01
N ARG A 103 8.79 -18.69 3.93
CA ARG A 103 9.63 -19.89 3.74
C ARG A 103 10.91 -19.84 4.56
N VAL A 104 11.48 -18.66 4.76
CA VAL A 104 12.65 -18.46 5.63
C VAL A 104 12.23 -18.60 7.08
N GLU A 105 11.16 -17.93 7.47
CA GLU A 105 10.56 -17.94 8.80
C GLU A 105 10.22 -19.36 9.25
N GLU A 106 9.56 -20.18 8.40
CA GLU A 106 9.22 -21.56 8.73
C GLU A 106 10.47 -22.41 9.05
N VAL A 107 11.59 -22.17 8.36
CA VAL A 107 12.84 -22.89 8.62
C VAL A 107 13.51 -22.40 9.90
N LEU A 108 13.52 -21.11 10.15
CA LEU A 108 14.15 -20.50 11.34
C LEU A 108 13.35 -20.82 12.60
N LYS A 109 12.02 -20.76 12.55
CA LYS A 109 11.15 -21.18 13.66
C LYS A 109 11.37 -22.64 14.08
N ARG A 110 11.55 -23.55 13.12
CA ARG A 110 11.84 -24.97 13.40
C ARG A 110 13.15 -25.21 14.16
N VAL A 111 14.09 -24.27 14.08
CA VAL A 111 15.35 -24.35 14.82
C VAL A 111 15.35 -23.48 16.08
N GLY A 112 14.17 -23.02 16.50
CA GLY A 112 13.97 -22.30 17.77
C GLY A 112 14.23 -20.80 17.70
N ILE A 113 14.38 -20.20 16.53
CA ILE A 113 14.51 -18.74 16.38
C ILE A 113 13.11 -18.14 16.33
N PRO A 114 12.73 -17.21 17.25
CA PRO A 114 11.46 -16.51 17.20
C PRO A 114 11.27 -15.77 15.87
N THR A 115 10.09 -15.89 15.26
CA THR A 115 9.80 -15.32 13.94
C THR A 115 8.60 -14.40 13.97
N ILE A 116 8.78 -13.21 13.40
CA ILE A 116 7.75 -12.17 13.29
C ILE A 116 7.54 -11.87 11.80
N HIS A 117 6.28 -11.85 11.36
CA HIS A 117 5.94 -11.40 10.02
C HIS A 117 5.20 -10.06 10.09
N TYR A 118 5.75 -9.04 9.45
CA TYR A 118 5.18 -7.70 9.41
C TYR A 118 4.54 -7.46 8.04
N VAL A 119 3.29 -7.07 8.03
CA VAL A 119 2.35 -6.94 6.91
C VAL A 119 1.67 -8.27 6.56
N SER A 120 0.41 -8.36 6.93
CA SER A 120 -0.42 -9.53 6.66
C SER A 120 -0.55 -9.80 5.15
N PRO A 121 -0.22 -11.01 4.67
CA PRO A 121 -0.68 -11.40 3.34
C PRO A 121 -2.20 -11.47 3.31
N SER A 122 -2.82 -11.10 2.18
CA SER A 122 -4.29 -10.97 2.04
C SER A 122 -5.05 -12.31 2.15
N VAL A 123 -4.77 -13.10 3.21
CA VAL A 123 -5.43 -14.40 3.46
C VAL A 123 -6.89 -14.26 3.85
N TRP A 124 -7.29 -13.10 4.34
CA TRP A 124 -8.68 -12.75 4.62
C TRP A 124 -9.53 -12.64 3.34
N ALA A 125 -8.90 -12.29 2.20
CA ALA A 125 -9.56 -12.09 0.92
C ALA A 125 -9.57 -13.36 0.05
N TYR A 126 -8.47 -14.13 0.06
CA TYR A 126 -8.33 -15.32 -0.79
C TYR A 126 -7.35 -16.34 -0.20
N ARG A 127 -7.48 -17.61 -0.62
CA ARG A 127 -6.61 -18.71 -0.18
C ARG A 127 -6.52 -18.83 1.35
N LYS A 128 -7.66 -18.80 2.04
CA LYS A 128 -7.76 -18.90 3.51
C LYS A 128 -6.93 -20.05 4.09
N ASN A 129 -6.79 -21.17 3.38
CA ASN A 129 -5.98 -22.31 3.81
C ASN A 129 -4.48 -21.98 4.01
N ARG A 130 -3.99 -20.84 3.49
CA ARG A 130 -2.60 -20.39 3.75
C ARG A 130 -2.36 -20.05 5.22
N ILE A 131 -3.41 -19.82 6.00
CA ILE A 131 -3.30 -19.54 7.43
C ILE A 131 -2.56 -20.66 8.17
N HIS A 132 -2.77 -21.93 7.79
CA HIS A 132 -2.05 -23.07 8.39
C HIS A 132 -0.54 -23.04 8.11
N LYS A 133 -0.13 -22.53 6.94
CA LYS A 133 1.29 -22.34 6.63
C LYS A 133 1.87 -21.18 7.43
N ILE A 134 1.12 -20.08 7.55
CA ILE A 134 1.53 -18.92 8.34
C ILE A 134 1.70 -19.33 9.81
N LYS A 135 0.76 -20.07 10.39
CA LYS A 135 0.85 -20.59 11.76
C LYS A 135 2.13 -21.38 12.03
N ARG A 136 2.59 -22.16 11.03
CA ARG A 136 3.87 -22.88 11.16
C ARG A 136 5.10 -22.02 10.99
N ALA A 137 4.96 -20.86 10.34
CA ALA A 137 6.07 -20.00 9.98
C ALA A 137 6.32 -18.88 10.99
N VAL A 138 5.28 -18.37 11.69
CA VAL A 138 5.41 -17.17 12.51
C VAL A 138 4.98 -17.41 13.96
N ASP A 139 5.63 -16.71 14.88
CA ASP A 139 5.26 -16.63 16.29
C ASP A 139 4.40 -15.39 16.57
N LEU A 140 4.57 -14.34 15.77
CA LEU A 140 3.76 -13.12 15.84
C LEU A 140 3.51 -12.58 14.44
N MET A 141 2.24 -12.27 14.15
CA MET A 141 1.83 -11.53 12.95
C MET A 141 1.57 -10.06 13.33
N LEU A 142 2.19 -9.12 12.63
CA LEU A 142 1.92 -7.69 12.74
C LEU A 142 1.09 -7.24 11.54
N THR A 143 -0.16 -6.83 11.77
CA THR A 143 -1.08 -6.39 10.73
C THR A 143 -1.20 -4.88 10.68
N LEU A 144 -1.45 -4.32 9.50
CA LEU A 144 -1.66 -2.89 9.30
C LEU A 144 -3.12 -2.49 9.55
N PHE A 145 -4.06 -3.40 9.28
CA PHE A 145 -5.49 -3.13 9.33
C PHE A 145 -6.21 -3.97 10.37
N PRO A 146 -7.18 -3.38 11.12
CA PRO A 146 -7.91 -4.10 12.15
C PRO A 146 -8.69 -5.32 11.63
N PHE A 147 -9.26 -5.24 10.43
CA PHE A 147 -10.05 -6.35 9.86
C PHE A 147 -9.21 -7.60 9.53
N GLU A 148 -7.89 -7.47 9.51
CA GLU A 148 -6.97 -8.57 9.23
C GLU A 148 -6.78 -9.49 10.44
N THR A 149 -7.03 -9.02 11.67
CA THR A 149 -6.70 -9.79 12.89
C THR A 149 -7.59 -11.01 13.08
N ALA A 150 -8.87 -10.91 12.74
CA ALA A 150 -9.87 -11.93 13.02
C ALA A 150 -9.49 -13.34 12.52
N ILE A 151 -8.94 -13.44 11.31
CA ILE A 151 -8.54 -14.74 10.76
C ILE A 151 -7.36 -15.37 11.52
N TYR A 152 -6.46 -14.57 12.07
CA TYR A 152 -5.32 -15.03 12.87
C TYR A 152 -5.79 -15.50 14.25
N GLU A 153 -6.66 -14.72 14.90
CA GLU A 153 -7.27 -15.05 16.19
C GLU A 153 -8.08 -16.36 16.11
N GLU A 154 -8.92 -16.51 15.08
CA GLU A 154 -9.71 -17.73 14.82
C GLU A 154 -8.84 -18.98 14.72
N HIS A 155 -7.62 -18.84 14.18
CA HIS A 155 -6.72 -19.98 14.00
C HIS A 155 -5.63 -20.08 15.07
N GLY A 156 -5.68 -19.25 16.12
CA GLY A 156 -4.72 -19.24 17.21
C GLY A 156 -3.30 -18.90 16.75
N VAL A 157 -3.16 -17.90 15.87
CA VAL A 157 -1.89 -17.27 15.51
C VAL A 157 -1.79 -15.97 16.28
N PRO A 158 -0.77 -15.75 17.12
CA PRO A 158 -0.59 -14.48 17.81
C PRO A 158 -0.53 -13.33 16.81
N VAL A 159 -1.32 -12.29 17.04
CA VAL A 159 -1.45 -11.17 16.11
C VAL A 159 -1.55 -9.84 16.87
N SER A 160 -0.95 -8.80 16.31
CA SER A 160 -1.08 -7.42 16.79
C SER A 160 -1.37 -6.48 15.62
N CYS A 161 -2.42 -5.66 15.73
CA CYS A 161 -2.70 -4.61 14.75
C CYS A 161 -1.96 -3.34 15.14
N VAL A 162 -0.89 -3.06 14.41
CA VAL A 162 0.02 -1.94 14.70
C VAL A 162 -0.42 -0.60 14.09
N GLY A 163 -1.45 -0.61 13.22
CA GLY A 163 -1.86 0.56 12.46
C GLY A 163 -1.04 0.75 11.18
N HIS A 164 -1.24 1.88 10.52
CA HIS A 164 -0.63 2.11 9.20
C HIS A 164 0.27 3.34 9.22
N PRO A 165 1.54 3.24 8.76
CA PRO A 165 2.50 4.36 8.81
C PRO A 165 2.05 5.60 8.06
N LEU A 166 1.31 5.47 6.96
CA LEU A 166 0.73 6.63 6.27
C LEU A 166 -0.26 7.39 7.16
N ALA A 167 -0.99 6.69 8.06
CA ALA A 167 -1.90 7.34 8.99
C ALA A 167 -1.14 8.12 10.09
N ASP A 168 0.08 7.69 10.42
CA ASP A 168 0.94 8.41 11.35
C ASP A 168 1.57 9.67 10.69
N GLN A 169 1.87 9.58 9.37
CA GLN A 169 2.54 10.64 8.60
C GLN A 169 1.57 11.73 8.11
N ILE A 170 0.37 11.36 7.67
CA ILE A 170 -0.63 12.31 7.18
C ILE A 170 -1.33 12.94 8.38
N GLY A 171 -1.30 14.26 8.47
CA GLY A 171 -1.98 15.02 9.52
C GLY A 171 -3.49 15.16 9.28
N PHE A 172 -4.16 15.82 10.23
CA PHE A 172 -5.58 16.12 10.14
C PHE A 172 -5.86 17.51 9.55
N ASP A 173 -4.81 18.27 9.24
CA ASP A 173 -4.96 19.61 8.65
C ASP A 173 -5.38 19.52 7.19
N ASP A 174 -6.19 20.50 6.75
CA ASP A 174 -6.52 20.65 5.35
C ASP A 174 -5.38 21.37 4.63
N ASN A 175 -4.62 20.63 3.84
CA ASN A 175 -3.50 21.16 3.07
C ASN A 175 -3.88 21.55 1.63
N LYS A 176 -5.18 21.67 1.30
CA LYS A 176 -5.66 21.92 -0.06
C LYS A 176 -5.13 23.25 -0.63
N ALA A 177 -5.26 24.33 0.10
CA ALA A 177 -4.77 25.64 -0.33
C ALA A 177 -3.24 25.64 -0.55
N GLN A 178 -2.50 25.02 0.38
CA GLN A 178 -1.04 24.88 0.27
C GLN A 178 -0.63 24.00 -0.92
N ALA A 179 -1.38 22.93 -1.19
CA ALA A 179 -1.14 22.07 -2.33
C ALA A 179 -1.42 22.80 -3.65
N ARG A 180 -2.51 23.56 -3.74
CA ARG A 180 -2.86 24.37 -4.93
C ARG A 180 -1.83 25.45 -5.23
N ALA A 181 -1.28 26.09 -4.21
CA ALA A 181 -0.26 27.13 -4.37
C ALA A 181 1.06 26.62 -5.00
N LYS A 182 1.27 25.30 -5.04
CA LYS A 182 2.42 24.68 -5.73
C LYS A 182 2.16 24.44 -7.22
N PHE A 183 0.95 24.70 -7.67
CA PHE A 183 0.50 24.62 -9.06
C PHE A 183 -0.16 25.95 -9.40
N ASP A 184 -0.34 26.22 -10.69
CA ASP A 184 -1.08 27.42 -11.16
C ASP A 184 -2.61 27.21 -11.05
N PHE A 185 -3.08 26.68 -9.89
CA PHE A 185 -4.51 26.50 -9.59
C PHE A 185 -4.97 27.51 -8.55
N SER A 186 -6.09 28.16 -8.82
CA SER A 186 -6.72 29.05 -7.86
C SER A 186 -7.52 28.27 -6.80
N ALA A 187 -7.90 28.95 -5.73
CA ALA A 187 -8.75 28.35 -4.69
C ALA A 187 -10.13 27.95 -5.22
N GLU A 188 -10.63 28.70 -6.21
CA GLU A 188 -11.96 28.55 -6.82
C GLU A 188 -12.00 27.53 -7.97
N ASP A 189 -10.82 27.06 -8.46
CA ASP A 189 -10.79 26.07 -9.53
C ASP A 189 -11.49 24.78 -9.12
N ALA A 190 -12.39 24.27 -9.95
CA ALA A 190 -12.99 22.96 -9.80
C ALA A 190 -12.00 21.90 -10.32
N LEU A 191 -11.27 21.24 -9.39
CA LEU A 191 -10.13 20.38 -9.72
C LEU A 191 -10.42 18.91 -9.45
N VAL A 192 -10.25 18.07 -10.47
CA VAL A 192 -10.35 16.61 -10.38
C VAL A 192 -8.98 15.97 -10.58
N ALA A 193 -8.58 15.09 -9.66
CA ALA A 193 -7.40 14.26 -9.85
C ALA A 193 -7.77 12.94 -10.52
N LEU A 194 -7.05 12.58 -11.59
CA LEU A 194 -7.23 11.33 -12.32
C LEU A 194 -6.01 10.42 -12.08
N LEU A 195 -6.18 9.34 -11.31
CA LEU A 195 -5.15 8.39 -10.95
C LEU A 195 -5.40 7.03 -11.62
N PRO A 196 -5.03 6.82 -12.88
CA PRO A 196 -5.34 5.59 -13.62
C PRO A 196 -4.53 4.38 -13.18
N GLY A 197 -3.61 4.55 -12.25
CA GLY A 197 -2.73 3.52 -11.70
C GLY A 197 -1.26 3.91 -11.77
N SER A 198 -0.41 3.09 -11.16
CA SER A 198 1.05 3.26 -11.17
C SER A 198 1.77 2.34 -12.17
N ARG A 199 1.12 1.25 -12.57
CA ARG A 199 1.68 0.25 -13.50
C ARG A 199 1.11 0.43 -14.89
N GLY A 200 1.94 0.23 -15.92
CA GLY A 200 1.51 0.35 -17.32
C GLY A 200 0.27 -0.49 -17.65
N SER A 201 0.13 -1.68 -17.06
CA SER A 201 -1.04 -2.53 -17.27
C SER A 201 -2.35 -1.97 -16.68
N GLU A 202 -2.28 -1.21 -15.59
CA GLU A 202 -3.42 -0.50 -14.98
C GLU A 202 -3.78 0.72 -15.83
N ILE A 203 -2.77 1.56 -16.11
CA ILE A 203 -2.91 2.78 -16.92
C ILE A 203 -3.55 2.46 -18.27
N ASN A 204 -3.07 1.43 -18.98
CA ASN A 204 -3.61 1.03 -20.28
C ASN A 204 -5.08 0.60 -20.25
N ARG A 205 -5.63 0.20 -19.08
CA ARG A 205 -7.04 -0.19 -18.94
C ARG A 205 -7.93 0.95 -18.47
N LEU A 206 -7.41 1.88 -17.68
CA LEU A 206 -8.19 2.90 -16.99
C LEU A 206 -8.00 4.32 -17.54
N ALA A 207 -6.87 4.63 -18.19
CA ALA A 207 -6.63 5.99 -18.68
C ALA A 207 -7.66 6.42 -19.72
N ALA A 208 -7.96 5.59 -20.71
CA ALA A 208 -8.91 5.94 -21.77
C ALA A 208 -10.33 6.25 -21.22
N PRO A 209 -10.98 5.40 -20.37
CA PRO A 209 -12.27 5.76 -19.78
C PRO A 209 -12.19 6.97 -18.85
N PHE A 210 -11.10 7.19 -18.11
CA PHE A 210 -10.94 8.38 -17.24
C PHE A 210 -10.85 9.66 -18.08
N LEU A 211 -10.01 9.66 -19.10
CA LEU A 211 -9.84 10.80 -20.00
C LEU A 211 -11.12 11.11 -20.81
N GLY A 212 -11.79 10.06 -21.31
CA GLY A 212 -13.07 10.23 -21.99
C GLY A 212 -14.14 10.83 -21.08
N ALA A 213 -14.19 10.42 -19.80
CA ALA A 213 -15.11 10.97 -18.80
C ALA A 213 -14.78 12.44 -18.48
N ALA A 214 -13.49 12.78 -18.39
CA ALA A 214 -13.06 14.15 -18.17
C ALA A 214 -13.50 15.08 -19.31
N VAL A 215 -13.29 14.67 -20.57
CA VAL A 215 -13.73 15.42 -21.75
C VAL A 215 -15.27 15.55 -21.77
N ALA A 216 -16.00 14.48 -21.45
CA ALA A 216 -17.46 14.53 -21.37
C ALA A 216 -17.97 15.42 -20.21
N ALA A 217 -17.27 15.45 -19.08
CA ALA A 217 -17.61 16.35 -17.96
C ALA A 217 -17.39 17.82 -18.31
N LEU A 218 -16.35 18.16 -19.08
CA LEU A 218 -16.09 19.51 -19.57
C LEU A 218 -17.22 20.08 -20.44
N GLN A 219 -17.98 19.22 -21.12
CA GLN A 219 -19.16 19.68 -21.90
C GLN A 219 -20.27 20.23 -20.98
N SER A 220 -20.36 19.72 -19.76
CA SER A 220 -21.35 20.15 -18.77
C SER A 220 -20.81 21.21 -17.82
N LEU A 221 -19.53 21.16 -17.49
CA LEU A 221 -18.81 22.06 -16.59
C LEU A 221 -17.50 22.52 -17.25
N PRO A 222 -17.51 23.53 -18.14
CA PRO A 222 -16.31 23.97 -18.88
C PRO A 222 -15.15 24.47 -18.02
N GLY A 223 -15.44 24.88 -16.76
CA GLY A 223 -14.44 25.35 -15.80
C GLY A 223 -13.70 24.24 -15.05
N LEU A 224 -13.99 22.96 -15.33
CA LEU A 224 -13.25 21.85 -14.70
C LEU A 224 -11.78 21.84 -15.14
N ARG A 225 -10.91 21.51 -14.20
CA ARG A 225 -9.50 21.26 -14.44
C ARG A 225 -9.13 19.85 -13.96
N PHE A 226 -8.16 19.25 -14.60
CA PHE A 226 -7.74 17.89 -14.34
C PHE A 226 -6.24 17.81 -14.08
N VAL A 227 -5.86 17.11 -13.01
CA VAL A 227 -4.48 16.81 -12.70
C VAL A 227 -4.26 15.30 -12.73
N ILE A 228 -3.22 14.85 -13.44
CA ILE A 228 -2.93 13.44 -13.64
C ILE A 228 -1.53 13.18 -13.08
N PRO A 229 -1.40 12.52 -11.92
CA PRO A 229 -0.10 12.19 -11.37
C PRO A 229 0.51 10.97 -12.07
N TYR A 230 1.85 10.97 -12.15
CA TYR A 230 2.64 9.85 -12.64
C TYR A 230 3.73 9.46 -11.63
N SER A 231 4.17 8.21 -11.68
CA SER A 231 5.24 7.65 -10.84
C SER A 231 6.39 7.14 -11.69
N GLY A 232 7.31 8.04 -12.07
CA GLY A 232 8.47 7.71 -12.89
C GLY A 232 8.20 7.69 -14.41
N VAL A 233 9.25 7.40 -15.16
CA VAL A 233 9.30 7.59 -16.62
C VAL A 233 8.30 6.69 -17.37
N GLU A 234 8.17 5.43 -16.96
CA GLU A 234 7.29 4.47 -17.64
C GLU A 234 5.81 4.85 -17.50
N SER A 235 5.36 5.19 -16.30
CA SER A 235 3.97 5.59 -16.08
C SER A 235 3.65 6.90 -16.80
N LYS A 236 4.59 7.86 -16.81
CA LYS A 236 4.48 9.11 -17.57
C LYS A 236 4.27 8.82 -19.07
N ALA A 237 5.12 7.98 -19.65
CA ALA A 237 5.02 7.62 -21.07
C ALA A 237 3.69 6.97 -21.43
N CYS A 238 3.17 6.07 -20.56
CA CYS A 238 1.86 5.45 -20.76
C CYS A 238 0.71 6.47 -20.70
N ILE A 239 0.75 7.42 -19.75
CA ILE A 239 -0.27 8.47 -19.62
C ILE A 239 -0.21 9.44 -20.82
N GLU A 240 0.98 9.88 -21.23
CA GLU A 240 1.16 10.73 -22.41
C GLU A 240 0.67 10.05 -23.70
N GLN A 241 0.90 8.75 -23.81
CA GLN A 241 0.34 7.98 -24.94
C GLN A 241 -1.19 7.97 -24.91
N ALA A 242 -1.81 7.77 -23.76
CA ALA A 242 -3.26 7.79 -23.60
C ALA A 242 -3.85 9.17 -23.94
N LEU A 243 -3.20 10.26 -23.49
CA LEU A 243 -3.59 11.64 -23.83
C LEU A 243 -3.56 11.88 -25.34
N ARG A 244 -2.47 11.48 -26.03
CA ARG A 244 -2.38 11.59 -27.49
C ARG A 244 -3.48 10.80 -28.21
N GLN A 245 -3.76 9.57 -27.77
CA GLN A 245 -4.82 8.73 -28.35
C GLN A 245 -6.22 9.32 -28.14
N SER A 246 -6.41 10.09 -27.07
CA SER A 246 -7.67 10.79 -26.75
C SER A 246 -7.75 12.19 -27.34
N ASN A 247 -6.76 12.64 -28.12
CA ASN A 247 -6.63 14.01 -28.64
C ASN A 247 -6.71 15.09 -27.55
N ILE A 248 -6.14 14.81 -26.38
CA ILE A 248 -6.08 15.75 -25.25
C ILE A 248 -4.69 16.37 -25.18
N PHE A 249 -4.65 17.70 -25.12
CA PHE A 249 -3.42 18.47 -25.01
C PHE A 249 -3.25 18.96 -23.58
N LEU A 250 -2.00 18.91 -23.10
CA LEU A 250 -1.63 19.48 -21.82
C LEU A 250 -1.70 21.01 -21.90
N GLY A 251 -2.18 21.63 -20.85
CA GLY A 251 -2.34 23.07 -20.75
C GLY A 251 -3.19 23.45 -19.55
N GLU A 252 -4.03 24.44 -19.72
CA GLU A 252 -4.85 24.96 -18.61
C GLU A 252 -5.81 23.93 -18.01
N GLN A 253 -6.43 23.08 -18.84
CA GLN A 253 -7.43 22.10 -18.40
C GLN A 253 -6.84 20.77 -17.93
N PHE A 254 -5.68 20.35 -18.46
CA PHE A 254 -5.03 19.08 -18.13
C PHE A 254 -3.56 19.29 -17.80
N GLN A 255 -3.14 18.87 -16.61
CA GLN A 255 -1.74 18.95 -16.18
C GLN A 255 -1.23 17.58 -15.70
N LEU A 256 0.06 17.29 -16.01
CA LEU A 256 0.78 16.14 -15.47
C LEU A 256 1.66 16.58 -14.31
N ILE A 257 1.67 15.79 -13.23
CA ILE A 257 2.51 16.04 -12.07
C ILE A 257 3.16 14.76 -11.55
N GLU A 258 4.34 14.88 -10.94
CA GLU A 258 5.08 13.71 -10.45
C GLU A 258 4.64 13.25 -9.04
N ASN A 259 3.92 14.07 -8.30
CA ASN A 259 3.56 13.80 -6.91
C ASN A 259 2.06 13.51 -6.77
N SER A 260 1.71 12.23 -6.56
CA SER A 260 0.31 11.79 -6.38
C SER A 260 -0.34 12.35 -5.13
N GLN A 261 0.38 12.43 -4.01
CA GLN A 261 -0.15 12.97 -2.76
C GLN A 261 -0.49 14.45 -2.91
N LEU A 262 0.36 15.19 -3.61
CA LEU A 262 0.12 16.61 -3.89
C LEU A 262 -1.09 16.79 -4.82
N ALA A 263 -1.23 15.94 -5.87
CA ALA A 263 -2.41 15.92 -6.74
C ALA A 263 -3.70 15.68 -5.95
N MET A 264 -3.70 14.66 -5.11
CA MET A 264 -4.85 14.31 -4.27
C MET A 264 -5.17 15.43 -3.26
N SER A 265 -4.15 16.01 -2.63
CA SER A 265 -4.35 17.11 -1.68
C SER A 265 -4.96 18.33 -2.33
N ALA A 266 -4.57 18.68 -3.55
CA ALA A 266 -5.08 19.83 -4.29
C ALA A 266 -6.51 19.64 -4.82
N ALA A 267 -6.90 18.39 -5.13
CA ALA A 267 -8.16 18.06 -5.77
C ALA A 267 -9.40 18.26 -4.87
N ASP A 268 -10.54 18.53 -5.50
CA ASP A 268 -11.87 18.47 -4.90
C ASP A 268 -12.41 17.04 -4.94
N PHE A 269 -12.22 16.38 -6.07
CA PHE A 269 -12.68 15.02 -6.30
C PHE A 269 -11.59 14.18 -6.96
N ILE A 270 -11.56 12.89 -6.65
CA ILE A 270 -10.55 11.96 -7.18
C ILE A 270 -11.23 10.82 -7.93
N VAL A 271 -10.80 10.56 -9.16
CA VAL A 271 -11.11 9.32 -9.90
C VAL A 271 -9.86 8.47 -9.94
N MET A 272 -9.92 7.28 -9.36
CA MET A 272 -8.69 6.51 -9.16
C MET A 272 -8.83 5.00 -9.35
N ALA A 273 -7.73 4.37 -9.70
CA ALA A 273 -7.59 2.92 -9.65
C ALA A 273 -7.64 2.40 -8.21
N SER A 274 -8.23 1.23 -7.99
CA SER A 274 -8.18 0.56 -6.69
C SER A 274 -6.75 0.15 -6.35
N GLY A 275 -6.32 0.44 -5.13
CA GLY A 275 -4.99 0.12 -4.61
C GLY A 275 -4.70 0.90 -3.32
N THR A 276 -3.44 0.89 -2.89
CA THR A 276 -2.99 1.60 -1.67
C THR A 276 -3.29 3.10 -1.71
N ALA A 277 -3.32 3.71 -2.91
CA ALA A 277 -3.66 5.13 -3.08
C ALA A 277 -5.07 5.47 -2.57
N THR A 278 -6.01 4.50 -2.52
CA THR A 278 -7.36 4.73 -1.94
C THR A 278 -7.31 4.94 -0.44
N LEU A 279 -6.37 4.33 0.27
CA LEU A 279 -6.10 4.61 1.66
C LEU A 279 -5.56 6.03 1.83
N GLU A 280 -4.59 6.42 1.01
CA GLU A 280 -3.98 7.75 1.07
C GLU A 280 -5.03 8.86 0.82
N ALA A 281 -5.90 8.68 -0.19
CA ALA A 281 -7.00 9.60 -0.46
C ALA A 281 -7.99 9.69 0.72
N MET A 282 -8.30 8.57 1.38
CA MET A 282 -9.11 8.54 2.60
C MET A 282 -8.44 9.30 3.75
N LEU A 283 -7.14 9.08 3.97
CA LEU A 283 -6.38 9.76 5.03
C LEU A 283 -6.29 11.27 4.78
N LEU A 284 -6.26 11.69 3.51
CA LEU A 284 -6.36 13.09 3.08
C LEU A 284 -7.80 13.63 3.12
N ARG A 285 -8.77 12.82 3.49
CA ARG A 285 -10.21 13.16 3.55
C ARG A 285 -10.76 13.68 2.22
N LYS A 286 -10.38 13.01 1.12
CA LYS A 286 -10.80 13.41 -0.22
C LYS A 286 -11.95 12.55 -0.73
N PRO A 287 -13.04 13.17 -1.21
CA PRO A 287 -14.07 12.47 -1.97
C PRO A 287 -13.48 11.76 -3.17
N MET A 288 -13.91 10.53 -3.42
CA MET A 288 -13.32 9.72 -4.50
C MET A 288 -14.32 8.78 -5.14
N LEU A 289 -14.04 8.44 -6.41
CA LEU A 289 -14.58 7.30 -7.14
C LEU A 289 -13.45 6.29 -7.35
N VAL A 290 -13.66 5.04 -6.97
CA VAL A 290 -12.68 3.98 -7.15
C VAL A 290 -13.07 3.07 -8.30
N CYS A 291 -12.15 2.86 -9.23
CA CYS A 291 -12.35 2.02 -10.41
C CYS A 291 -11.42 0.79 -10.35
N TYR A 292 -11.96 -0.39 -10.66
CA TYR A 292 -11.18 -1.61 -10.70
C TYR A 292 -11.41 -2.37 -12.01
N ARG A 293 -10.36 -2.56 -12.80
CA ARG A 293 -10.42 -3.26 -14.08
C ARG A 293 -9.23 -4.17 -14.30
N LEU A 294 -9.49 -5.46 -14.42
CA LEU A 294 -8.52 -6.50 -14.76
C LEU A 294 -8.70 -6.95 -16.21
N ALA A 295 -7.70 -7.65 -16.74
CA ALA A 295 -7.88 -8.38 -17.99
C ALA A 295 -9.03 -9.39 -17.83
N PRO A 296 -9.89 -9.59 -18.86
CA PRO A 296 -11.11 -10.41 -18.74
C PRO A 296 -10.85 -11.82 -18.19
N LEU A 297 -9.82 -12.50 -18.69
CA LEU A 297 -9.46 -13.83 -18.21
C LEU A 297 -8.99 -13.82 -16.76
N THR A 298 -8.20 -12.83 -16.36
CA THR A 298 -7.73 -12.67 -14.99
C THR A 298 -8.92 -12.42 -14.06
N TYR A 299 -9.87 -11.58 -14.46
CA TYR A 299 -11.07 -11.30 -13.69
C TYR A 299 -11.97 -12.53 -13.55
N ALA A 300 -12.17 -13.29 -14.62
CA ALA A 300 -12.97 -14.52 -14.59
C ALA A 300 -12.41 -15.56 -13.60
N ILE A 301 -11.11 -15.60 -13.42
CA ILE A 301 -10.44 -16.45 -12.43
C ILE A 301 -10.53 -15.81 -11.04
N ALA A 302 -10.17 -14.53 -10.92
CA ALA A 302 -10.13 -13.82 -9.64
C ALA A 302 -11.49 -13.75 -8.97
N SER A 303 -12.57 -13.47 -9.70
CA SER A 303 -13.94 -13.38 -9.19
C SER A 303 -14.47 -14.68 -8.56
N ARG A 304 -13.88 -15.84 -8.91
CA ARG A 304 -14.23 -17.14 -8.32
C ARG A 304 -13.42 -17.47 -7.07
N ILE A 305 -12.29 -16.79 -6.86
CA ILE A 305 -11.34 -17.11 -5.79
C ILE A 305 -11.35 -16.04 -4.70
N VAL A 306 -11.55 -14.78 -5.10
CA VAL A 306 -11.56 -13.62 -4.20
C VAL A 306 -13.01 -13.38 -3.76
N ASN A 307 -13.24 -13.50 -2.46
CA ASN A 307 -14.54 -13.25 -1.86
C ASN A 307 -14.43 -12.06 -0.91
N VAL A 308 -14.44 -10.87 -1.47
CA VAL A 308 -14.46 -9.62 -0.70
C VAL A 308 -15.66 -8.77 -1.08
N PRO A 309 -16.33 -8.14 -0.12
CA PRO A 309 -17.50 -7.30 -0.40
C PRO A 309 -17.12 -5.99 -1.11
N HIS A 310 -15.88 -5.55 -0.99
CA HIS A 310 -15.40 -4.26 -1.50
C HIS A 310 -13.98 -4.36 -2.06
N MET A 311 -13.66 -3.48 -3.02
CA MET A 311 -12.33 -3.37 -3.63
C MET A 311 -11.53 -2.16 -3.10
N ALA A 312 -12.20 -1.14 -2.59
CA ALA A 312 -11.57 0.05 -2.04
C ALA A 312 -11.25 -0.13 -0.55
N LEU A 313 -10.05 0.24 -0.12
CA LEU A 313 -9.65 0.17 1.29
C LEU A 313 -10.58 0.95 2.23
N PRO A 314 -11.08 2.16 1.90
CA PRO A 314 -12.06 2.83 2.75
C PRO A 314 -13.31 2.00 3.03
N ASN A 315 -13.84 1.31 2.01
CA ASN A 315 -15.02 0.46 2.16
C ASN A 315 -14.74 -0.80 2.98
N LEU A 316 -13.58 -1.43 2.77
CA LEU A 316 -13.12 -2.57 3.56
C LEU A 316 -12.94 -2.21 5.04
N LEU A 317 -12.30 -1.06 5.31
CA LEU A 317 -12.08 -0.56 6.67
C LEU A 317 -13.38 -0.22 7.40
N ALA A 318 -14.34 0.35 6.67
CA ALA A 318 -15.64 0.70 7.22
C ALA A 318 -16.59 -0.50 7.34
N GLY A 319 -16.33 -1.61 6.63
CA GLY A 319 -17.27 -2.72 6.50
C GLY A 319 -18.55 -2.35 5.75
N GLN A 320 -18.58 -1.22 5.05
CA GLN A 320 -19.72 -0.70 4.29
C GLN A 320 -19.26 0.18 3.12
N ARG A 321 -20.17 0.45 2.17
CA ARG A 321 -19.86 1.29 1.01
C ARG A 321 -19.83 2.78 1.38
N LEU A 322 -18.67 3.31 1.72
CA LEU A 322 -18.42 4.74 1.94
C LEU A 322 -18.18 5.50 0.65
N VAL A 323 -17.46 4.89 -0.28
CA VAL A 323 -17.13 5.47 -1.58
C VAL A 323 -17.72 4.64 -2.71
N PRO A 324 -18.12 5.26 -3.83
CA PRO A 324 -18.54 4.52 -5.01
C PRO A 324 -17.39 3.70 -5.58
N GLU A 325 -17.71 2.48 -6.01
CA GLU A 325 -16.83 1.57 -6.71
C GLU A 325 -17.45 1.21 -8.06
N LEU A 326 -16.66 1.26 -9.12
CA LEU A 326 -17.01 0.74 -10.44
C LEU A 326 -16.07 -0.43 -10.76
N VAL A 327 -16.65 -1.58 -11.09
CA VAL A 327 -15.89 -2.81 -11.31
C VAL A 327 -16.08 -3.31 -12.73
N GLN A 328 -14.99 -3.60 -13.43
CA GLN A 328 -14.97 -4.19 -14.80
C GLN A 328 -15.81 -3.39 -15.80
N ASP A 329 -16.95 -3.93 -16.21
CA ASP A 329 -17.81 -3.36 -17.26
C ASP A 329 -18.58 -2.12 -16.78
N GLU A 330 -18.67 -1.90 -15.47
CA GLU A 330 -19.21 -0.67 -14.90
C GLU A 330 -18.28 0.53 -15.12
N VAL A 331 -16.99 0.29 -15.39
CA VAL A 331 -16.00 1.36 -15.64
C VAL A 331 -16.23 1.91 -17.05
N THR A 332 -17.23 2.77 -17.19
CA THR A 332 -17.59 3.44 -18.46
C THR A 332 -17.37 4.95 -18.39
N VAL A 333 -17.17 5.57 -19.53
CA VAL A 333 -17.07 7.04 -19.66
C VAL A 333 -18.28 7.72 -19.01
N THR A 334 -19.48 7.21 -19.28
CA THR A 334 -20.73 7.78 -18.74
C THR A 334 -20.81 7.67 -17.23
N ALA A 335 -20.54 6.49 -16.66
CA ALA A 335 -20.62 6.29 -15.21
C ALA A 335 -19.61 7.15 -14.43
N ILE A 336 -18.39 7.26 -14.95
CA ILE A 336 -17.35 8.11 -14.33
C ILE A 336 -17.72 9.60 -14.45
N ARG A 337 -18.15 10.05 -15.64
CA ARG A 337 -18.64 11.44 -15.83
C ARG A 337 -19.75 11.77 -14.86
N ASP A 338 -20.74 10.89 -14.74
CA ASP A 338 -21.91 11.12 -13.88
C ASP A 338 -21.52 11.23 -12.39
N GLU A 339 -20.54 10.46 -11.93
CA GLU A 339 -20.01 10.59 -10.57
C GLU A 339 -19.24 11.91 -10.37
N ILE A 340 -18.46 12.36 -11.37
CA ILE A 340 -17.79 13.67 -11.33
C ILE A 340 -18.85 14.78 -11.22
N LEU A 341 -19.83 14.77 -12.11
CA LEU A 341 -20.88 15.80 -12.13
C LEU A 341 -21.74 15.76 -10.86
N ARG A 342 -22.04 14.57 -10.33
CA ARG A 342 -22.77 14.39 -9.08
C ARG A 342 -22.06 15.04 -7.90
N TYR A 343 -20.73 14.88 -7.81
CA TYR A 343 -19.95 15.55 -6.77
C TYR A 343 -20.07 17.06 -6.85
N PHE A 344 -19.87 17.67 -8.01
CA PHE A 344 -19.93 19.11 -8.16
C PHE A 344 -21.34 19.71 -8.06
N SER A 345 -22.40 18.91 -8.25
CA SER A 345 -23.79 19.34 -8.05
C SER A 345 -24.24 19.25 -6.59
N ASP A 346 -23.70 18.30 -5.81
CA ASP A 346 -24.03 18.08 -4.39
C ASP A 346 -22.78 17.68 -3.59
N PRO A 347 -21.85 18.60 -3.32
CA PRO A 347 -20.68 18.34 -2.49
C PRO A 347 -21.05 17.90 -1.06
N ALA A 348 -22.12 18.45 -0.50
CA ALA A 348 -22.54 18.21 0.88
C ALA A 348 -22.88 16.71 1.13
N GLY A 349 -23.46 16.03 0.15
CA GLY A 349 -23.71 14.58 0.23
C GLY A 349 -22.45 13.72 0.35
N PHE A 350 -21.29 14.26 -0.06
CA PHE A 350 -19.98 13.62 0.12
C PHE A 350 -19.31 14.02 1.44
N GLU A 351 -19.48 15.26 1.88
CA GLU A 351 -18.90 15.77 3.13
C GLU A 351 -19.38 15.00 4.36
N ALA A 352 -20.65 14.56 4.38
CA ALA A 352 -21.19 13.72 5.45
C ALA A 352 -20.37 12.42 5.68
N ARG A 353 -19.64 11.95 4.65
CA ARG A 353 -18.78 10.75 4.73
C ARG A 353 -17.38 11.05 5.22
N LEU A 354 -16.94 12.31 5.17
CA LEU A 354 -15.59 12.70 5.59
C LEU A 354 -15.37 12.51 7.09
N GLY A 355 -16.41 12.65 7.91
CA GLY A 355 -16.36 12.33 9.33
C GLY A 355 -16.00 10.86 9.59
N GLU A 356 -16.49 9.93 8.76
CA GLU A 356 -16.12 8.52 8.86
C GLU A 356 -14.66 8.27 8.42
N PHE A 357 -14.16 9.00 7.41
CA PHE A 357 -12.74 8.95 7.03
C PHE A 357 -11.84 9.38 8.18
N GLU A 358 -12.21 10.44 8.89
CA GLU A 358 -11.46 10.89 10.05
C GLU A 358 -11.47 9.85 11.17
N ARG A 359 -12.62 9.23 11.46
CA ARG A 359 -12.73 8.16 12.45
C ARG A 359 -11.82 6.97 12.09
N LEU A 360 -11.84 6.54 10.83
CA LEU A 360 -10.98 5.47 10.35
C LEU A 360 -9.49 5.85 10.42
N HIS A 361 -9.15 7.08 10.06
CA HIS A 361 -7.79 7.60 10.16
C HIS A 361 -7.29 7.55 11.61
N ARG A 362 -8.06 8.04 12.58
CA ARG A 362 -7.73 7.97 14.02
C ARG A 362 -7.53 6.53 14.48
N GLY A 363 -8.33 5.59 13.98
CA GLY A 363 -8.22 4.16 14.29
C GLY A 363 -6.96 3.49 13.73
N LEU A 364 -6.41 4.01 12.61
CA LEU A 364 -5.18 3.52 11.98
C LEU A 364 -3.92 4.24 12.48
N ARG A 365 -4.05 5.42 13.09
CA ARG A 365 -2.94 6.21 13.62
C ARG A 365 -2.55 5.69 15.01
N LYS A 366 -1.56 4.82 15.06
CA LYS A 366 -1.14 4.10 16.28
C LYS A 366 0.34 4.20 16.58
N ASP A 367 1.08 5.06 15.90
CA ASP A 367 2.55 5.00 15.85
C ASP A 367 3.01 3.58 15.48
N ALA A 368 2.75 3.20 14.24
CA ALA A 368 2.90 1.82 13.76
C ALA A 368 4.26 1.22 14.10
N SER A 369 5.32 2.02 14.00
CA SER A 369 6.69 1.57 14.29
C SER A 369 6.91 1.31 15.78
N ALA A 370 6.45 2.20 16.67
CA ALA A 370 6.57 2.02 18.10
C ALA A 370 5.69 0.87 18.60
N THR A 371 4.45 0.77 18.09
CA THR A 371 3.54 -0.33 18.41
C THR A 371 4.08 -1.68 17.97
N ALA A 372 4.71 -1.75 16.78
CA ALA A 372 5.38 -2.96 16.31
C ALA A 372 6.56 -3.36 17.21
N ALA A 373 7.40 -2.38 17.59
CA ALA A 373 8.52 -2.62 18.49
C ALA A 373 8.05 -3.10 19.89
N ALA A 374 6.98 -2.52 20.43
CA ALA A 374 6.38 -2.95 21.68
C ALA A 374 5.86 -4.39 21.60
N ALA A 375 5.12 -4.74 20.55
CA ALA A 375 4.62 -6.11 20.35
C ALA A 375 5.76 -7.16 20.21
N ILE A 376 6.88 -6.78 19.58
CA ILE A 376 8.08 -7.63 19.48
C ILE A 376 8.74 -7.78 20.86
N LYS A 377 8.86 -6.69 21.61
CA LYS A 377 9.38 -6.70 22.98
C LYS A 377 8.58 -7.64 23.86
N ASP A 378 7.25 -7.57 23.81
CA ASP A 378 6.34 -8.40 24.60
C ASP A 378 6.48 -9.88 24.23
N LEU A 379 6.53 -10.21 22.93
CA LEU A 379 6.76 -11.59 22.45
C LEU A 379 8.05 -12.19 23.02
N LEU A 380 9.12 -11.41 23.05
CA LEU A 380 10.46 -11.86 23.41
C LEU A 380 10.75 -11.72 24.92
N ASN A 381 9.81 -11.20 25.74
CA ASN A 381 9.98 -10.88 27.16
C ASN A 381 11.26 -10.05 27.40
N LEU A 382 11.54 -9.08 26.53
CA LEU A 382 12.73 -8.24 26.67
C LEU A 382 12.53 -7.20 27.79
N PRO A 383 13.60 -6.89 28.55
CA PRO A 383 13.52 -5.87 29.60
C PRO A 383 13.19 -4.49 29.03
N SER A 384 12.63 -3.63 29.89
CA SER A 384 12.30 -2.24 29.57
C SER A 384 13.54 -1.37 29.52
#